data_34db9f25ed844cd15be0d59d14b507dd
#
_entry.id   34db9f25ed844cd15be0d59d14b507dd
#
_cell.length_a   1.000
_cell.length_b   1.000
_cell.length_c   1.000
_cell.angle_alpha   90.00
_cell.angle_beta   90.00
_cell.angle_gamma   90.00
#
_symmetry.space_group_name_H-M   'P 1'
#
loop_
_entity.id
_entity.type
_entity.pdbx_description
1 polymer ?
#
loop_
_entity_poly.entity_id
_entity_poly.type
_entity_poly.pdbx_seq_one_letter_code
_entity_poly.pdbx_strand_id
1 'polypeptide(L)'
;MNGLHGIIFAYEKAPGLRELTEARMPGSVPFGGRYRVVDFMLSNMAGAGITDVGVVLHGNYQSLLDHIGSGKTWDMARKNGGLKLLPPFADARKFGVEEFRGKMEALSGVRSYLHEIRQKYVVLSDSDLIINLPLQKVLDAHIESGADITCVCTESGQFVENATYFTVNEAGRITETRCAPHKASGCRSLEIYLLSRDLLISLVDECAAQDKYSFRSDVLCA
;
A
#
# COMPACT_ATOMS: atom_id res chain seq x y z
N MET A 1 11.92 -0.81 19.65
CA MET A 1 10.80 -1.38 18.91
C MET A 1 10.52 -0.45 17.74
N ASN A 2 10.56 -0.93 16.52
CA ASN A 2 10.30 -0.09 15.36
C ASN A 2 8.83 0.36 15.42
N GLY A 3 8.58 1.66 15.45
CA GLY A 3 7.24 2.25 15.55
C GLY A 3 6.43 2.19 14.25
N LEU A 4 6.85 1.36 13.27
CA LEU A 4 6.28 1.29 11.93
C LEU A 4 5.68 -0.08 11.65
N HIS A 5 4.48 -0.10 11.09
CA HIS A 5 3.74 -1.27 10.63
C HIS A 5 3.58 -1.22 9.11
N GLY A 6 3.62 -2.36 8.42
CA GLY A 6 3.44 -2.43 6.97
C GLY A 6 2.05 -2.91 6.57
N ILE A 7 1.43 -2.28 5.56
CA ILE A 7 0.26 -2.79 4.86
C ILE A 7 0.55 -2.79 3.37
N ILE A 8 0.44 -3.96 2.75
CA ILE A 8 0.62 -4.15 1.31
C ILE A 8 -0.72 -4.49 0.67
N PHE A 9 -1.10 -3.74 -0.35
CA PHE A 9 -2.27 -4.05 -1.16
C PHE A 9 -1.87 -4.95 -2.33
N ALA A 10 -2.44 -6.15 -2.38
CA ALA A 10 -2.14 -7.15 -3.40
C ALA A 10 -3.42 -7.59 -4.13
N TYR A 11 -4.20 -6.62 -4.60
CA TYR A 11 -5.44 -6.86 -5.36
C TYR A 11 -5.57 -5.99 -6.61
N GLU A 12 -4.71 -4.98 -6.75
CA GLU A 12 -4.73 -4.08 -7.90
C GLU A 12 -4.49 -4.84 -9.22
N LYS A 13 -5.16 -4.41 -10.28
CA LYS A 13 -4.94 -4.94 -11.62
C LYS A 13 -3.83 -4.15 -12.31
N ALA A 14 -3.02 -4.84 -13.09
CA ALA A 14 -2.00 -4.25 -13.94
C ALA A 14 -2.24 -4.60 -15.42
N PRO A 15 -3.16 -3.90 -16.13
CA PRO A 15 -3.53 -4.24 -17.50
C PRO A 15 -2.34 -4.27 -18.47
N GLY A 16 -1.29 -3.50 -18.18
CA GLY A 16 -0.05 -3.48 -18.97
C GLY A 16 0.75 -4.79 -18.92
N LEU A 17 0.50 -5.64 -17.93
CA LEU A 17 1.17 -6.95 -17.79
C LEU A 17 0.44 -8.08 -18.53
N ARG A 18 -0.73 -7.80 -19.12
CA ARG A 18 -1.49 -8.73 -19.99
C ARG A 18 -1.55 -10.17 -19.44
N GLU A 19 -1.10 -11.14 -20.23
CA GLU A 19 -1.14 -12.58 -19.94
C GLU A 19 -0.39 -12.96 -18.64
N LEU A 20 0.56 -12.14 -18.21
CA LEU A 20 1.30 -12.40 -16.97
C LEU A 20 0.42 -12.30 -15.72
N THR A 21 -0.71 -11.60 -15.80
CA THR A 21 -1.64 -11.37 -14.67
C THR A 21 -3.01 -11.98 -14.86
N GLU A 22 -3.24 -12.81 -15.88
CA GLU A 22 -4.52 -13.51 -16.08
C GLU A 22 -4.84 -14.47 -14.93
N ALA A 23 -3.84 -15.23 -14.47
CA ALA A 23 -4.00 -16.26 -13.44
C ALA A 23 -3.33 -15.90 -12.10
N ARG A 24 -2.81 -14.69 -11.95
CA ARG A 24 -2.08 -14.26 -10.74
C ARG A 24 -2.11 -12.76 -10.54
N MET A 25 -1.90 -12.34 -9.29
CA MET A 25 -1.76 -10.92 -8.94
C MET A 25 -0.42 -10.35 -9.45
N PRO A 26 -0.34 -9.03 -9.77
CA PRO A 26 0.89 -8.38 -10.21
C PRO A 26 2.07 -8.62 -9.28
N GLY A 27 1.85 -8.54 -7.95
CA GLY A 27 2.89 -8.82 -6.95
C GLY A 27 3.48 -10.23 -7.00
N SER A 28 2.77 -11.21 -7.60
CA SER A 28 3.25 -12.58 -7.75
C SER A 28 3.94 -12.88 -9.08
N VAL A 29 4.08 -11.87 -9.96
CA VAL A 29 4.79 -12.02 -11.24
C VAL A 29 6.28 -12.26 -10.96
N PRO A 30 6.89 -13.31 -11.57
CA PRO A 30 8.33 -13.59 -11.45
C PRO A 30 9.18 -12.44 -12.00
N PHE A 31 10.25 -12.10 -11.27
CA PHE A 31 11.20 -11.08 -11.65
C PHE A 31 12.64 -11.52 -11.33
N GLY A 32 13.60 -11.26 -12.23
CA GLY A 32 15.01 -11.55 -12.01
C GLY A 32 15.34 -13.02 -11.74
N GLY A 33 14.54 -13.94 -12.25
CA GLY A 33 14.75 -15.39 -12.22
C GLY A 33 14.22 -16.08 -10.96
N ARG A 34 14.45 -15.56 -9.74
CA ARG A 34 14.04 -16.22 -8.49
C ARG A 34 13.08 -15.41 -7.63
N TYR A 35 12.99 -14.12 -7.88
CA TYR A 35 12.15 -13.21 -7.11
C TYR A 35 10.75 -13.07 -7.71
N ARG A 36 9.83 -12.52 -6.91
CA ARG A 36 8.56 -11.98 -7.38
C ARG A 36 8.50 -10.50 -7.03
N VAL A 37 7.64 -9.76 -7.69
CA VAL A 37 7.58 -8.29 -7.54
C VAL A 37 7.34 -7.89 -6.08
N VAL A 38 6.49 -8.59 -5.34
CA VAL A 38 6.22 -8.32 -3.92
C VAL A 38 7.45 -8.41 -3.02
N ASP A 39 8.47 -9.20 -3.41
CA ASP A 39 9.68 -9.42 -2.60
C ASP A 39 10.46 -8.12 -2.37
N PHE A 40 10.39 -7.17 -3.32
CA PHE A 40 11.06 -5.89 -3.20
C PHE A 40 10.46 -5.04 -2.07
N MET A 41 9.12 -4.97 -1.97
CA MET A 41 8.50 -4.22 -0.89
C MET A 41 8.66 -4.92 0.47
N LEU A 42 8.50 -6.24 0.53
CA LEU A 42 8.76 -7.01 1.75
C LEU A 42 10.22 -6.86 2.22
N SER A 43 11.18 -6.81 1.28
CA SER A 43 12.60 -6.59 1.59
C SER A 43 12.86 -5.17 2.08
N ASN A 44 12.21 -4.15 1.51
CA ASN A 44 12.29 -2.77 2.02
C ASN A 44 11.73 -2.68 3.45
N MET A 45 10.62 -3.35 3.72
CA MET A 45 10.02 -3.40 5.06
C MET A 45 10.94 -4.12 6.06
N ALA A 46 11.46 -5.29 5.69
CA ALA A 46 12.41 -6.03 6.54
C ALA A 46 13.71 -5.23 6.78
N GLY A 47 14.24 -4.57 5.75
CA GLY A 47 15.42 -3.70 5.85
C GLY A 47 15.22 -2.50 6.77
N ALA A 48 13.99 -2.01 6.93
CA ALA A 48 13.62 -0.99 7.91
C ALA A 48 13.27 -1.57 9.29
N GLY A 49 13.43 -2.88 9.50
CA GLY A 49 13.10 -3.55 10.75
C GLY A 49 11.60 -3.69 11.02
N ILE A 50 10.75 -3.52 9.99
CA ILE A 50 9.32 -3.79 10.09
C ILE A 50 9.14 -5.31 10.11
N THR A 51 8.57 -5.82 11.18
CA THR A 51 8.33 -7.25 11.37
C THR A 51 6.86 -7.64 11.31
N ASP A 52 5.99 -6.64 11.38
CA ASP A 52 4.54 -6.82 11.38
C ASP A 52 3.97 -6.22 10.09
N VAL A 53 3.48 -7.08 9.21
CA VAL A 53 2.98 -6.69 7.88
C VAL A 53 1.64 -7.37 7.61
N GLY A 54 0.64 -6.59 7.22
CA GLY A 54 -0.61 -7.08 6.68
C GLY A 54 -0.60 -7.05 5.14
N VAL A 55 -0.97 -8.14 4.50
CA VAL A 55 -1.13 -8.20 3.04
C VAL A 55 -2.60 -8.34 2.73
N VAL A 56 -3.21 -7.28 2.21
CA VAL A 56 -4.61 -7.26 1.79
C VAL A 56 -4.73 -7.93 0.44
N LEU A 57 -5.54 -8.97 0.36
CA LEU A 57 -5.65 -9.87 -0.79
C LEU A 57 -7.03 -9.79 -1.42
N HIS A 58 -7.10 -9.97 -2.74
CA HIS A 58 -8.34 -10.21 -3.46
C HIS A 58 -8.06 -10.88 -4.81
N GLY A 59 -9.03 -11.65 -5.33
CA GLY A 59 -8.89 -12.28 -6.65
C GLY A 59 -7.92 -13.47 -6.65
N ASN A 60 -7.06 -13.56 -7.67
CA ASN A 60 -6.18 -14.71 -7.94
C ASN A 60 -4.91 -14.71 -7.08
N TYR A 61 -5.06 -14.76 -5.75
CA TYR A 61 -3.94 -14.63 -4.81
C TYR A 61 -3.21 -15.94 -4.47
N GLN A 62 -3.66 -17.11 -4.95
CA GLN A 62 -3.05 -18.40 -4.58
C GLN A 62 -1.54 -18.44 -4.85
N SER A 63 -1.12 -17.99 -6.05
CA SER A 63 0.30 -17.94 -6.40
C SER A 63 1.12 -17.01 -5.49
N LEU A 64 0.50 -15.96 -4.94
CA LEU A 64 1.14 -15.08 -3.96
C LEU A 64 1.27 -15.76 -2.60
N LEU A 65 0.22 -16.47 -2.14
CA LEU A 65 0.24 -17.23 -0.89
C LEU A 65 1.35 -18.29 -0.89
N ASP A 66 1.42 -19.07 -1.96
CA ASP A 66 2.41 -20.14 -2.11
C ASP A 66 3.86 -19.60 -2.05
N HIS A 67 4.07 -18.38 -2.57
CA HIS A 67 5.38 -17.76 -2.58
C HIS A 67 5.75 -17.12 -1.24
N ILE A 68 4.87 -16.31 -0.67
CA ILE A 68 5.12 -15.60 0.59
C ILE A 68 5.20 -16.59 1.76
N GLY A 69 4.37 -17.63 1.75
CA GLY A 69 4.29 -18.63 2.81
C GLY A 69 4.07 -17.98 4.18
N SER A 70 4.94 -18.30 5.14
CA SER A 70 4.88 -17.73 6.50
C SER A 70 5.67 -16.41 6.66
N GLY A 71 6.26 -15.88 5.61
CA GLY A 71 7.14 -14.70 5.70
C GLY A 71 8.52 -14.97 6.31
N LYS A 72 8.94 -16.24 6.40
CA LYS A 72 10.22 -16.64 7.01
C LYS A 72 11.42 -15.99 6.34
N THR A 73 11.37 -15.81 5.03
CA THR A 73 12.45 -15.19 4.24
C THR A 73 12.77 -13.77 4.70
N TRP A 74 11.78 -13.04 5.25
CA TRP A 74 11.91 -11.65 5.73
C TRP A 74 11.89 -11.53 7.26
N ASP A 75 12.09 -12.63 8.00
CA ASP A 75 12.00 -12.68 9.48
C ASP A 75 10.63 -12.23 10.02
N MET A 76 9.57 -12.51 9.26
CA MET A 76 8.18 -12.18 9.62
C MET A 76 7.37 -13.41 10.07
N ALA A 77 8.00 -14.59 10.23
CA ALA A 77 7.35 -15.80 10.74
C ALA A 77 7.33 -15.80 12.27
N ARG A 78 6.45 -15.01 12.88
CA ARG A 78 6.39 -14.79 14.33
C ARG A 78 5.06 -15.25 14.92
N LYS A 79 5.08 -15.74 16.18
CA LYS A 79 3.87 -16.17 16.90
C LYS A 79 2.94 -15.01 17.20
N ASN A 80 3.50 -13.85 17.55
CA ASN A 80 2.77 -12.61 17.82
C ASN A 80 3.24 -11.54 16.84
N GLY A 81 2.33 -10.97 16.04
CA GLY A 81 2.66 -10.11 14.92
C GLY A 81 3.07 -10.93 13.69
N GLY A 82 4.05 -10.46 12.95
CA GLY A 82 4.55 -11.11 11.74
C GLY A 82 3.73 -10.80 10.51
N LEU A 83 3.89 -11.62 9.47
CA LEU A 83 3.15 -11.46 8.23
C LEU A 83 1.76 -12.06 8.38
N LYS A 84 0.73 -11.24 8.18
CA LYS A 84 -0.68 -11.65 8.18
C LYS A 84 -1.27 -11.47 6.79
N LEU A 85 -1.87 -12.53 6.27
CA LEU A 85 -2.61 -12.51 5.02
C LEU A 85 -4.05 -12.16 5.33
N LEU A 86 -4.57 -11.14 4.67
CA LEU A 86 -5.87 -10.53 4.93
C LEU A 86 -6.78 -10.72 3.69
N PRO A 87 -7.36 -11.92 3.52
CA PRO A 87 -8.32 -12.15 2.45
C PRO A 87 -9.61 -11.38 2.72
N PRO A 88 -10.43 -11.10 1.69
CA PRO A 88 -11.71 -10.43 1.87
C PRO A 88 -12.59 -11.26 2.80
N PHE A 89 -13.14 -10.62 3.84
CA PHE A 89 -14.06 -11.29 4.75
C PHE A 89 -15.36 -11.70 4.03
N ALA A 90 -16.00 -12.75 4.53
CA ALA A 90 -17.24 -13.31 3.98
C ALA A 90 -18.39 -12.29 3.86
N ASP A 91 -18.34 -11.20 4.62
CA ASP A 91 -19.33 -10.13 4.54
C ASP A 91 -19.24 -9.30 3.25
N ALA A 92 -18.04 -9.17 2.67
CA ALA A 92 -17.88 -8.54 1.34
C ALA A 92 -18.65 -9.33 0.25
N ARG A 93 -18.75 -10.66 0.37
CA ARG A 93 -19.53 -11.51 -0.54
C ARG A 93 -21.04 -11.30 -0.43
N LYS A 94 -21.54 -10.89 0.74
CA LYS A 94 -22.98 -10.60 0.94
C LYS A 94 -23.45 -9.38 0.14
N PHE A 95 -22.54 -8.47 -0.19
CA PHE A 95 -22.84 -7.27 -0.97
C PHE A 95 -22.57 -7.42 -2.47
N GLY A 96 -22.20 -8.62 -2.95
CA GLY A 96 -21.94 -8.84 -4.38
C GLY A 96 -20.71 -8.09 -4.92
N VAL A 97 -19.80 -7.65 -4.05
CA VAL A 97 -18.58 -6.93 -4.43
C VAL A 97 -17.58 -7.95 -4.93
N GLU A 98 -17.48 -8.10 -6.24
CA GLU A 98 -16.48 -8.97 -6.86
C GLU A 98 -15.06 -8.42 -6.73
N GLU A 99 -14.89 -7.10 -6.53
CA GLU A 99 -13.59 -6.42 -6.41
C GLU A 99 -13.71 -5.20 -5.47
N PHE A 100 -12.63 -4.86 -4.75
CA PHE A 100 -12.58 -3.60 -4.01
C PHE A 100 -12.58 -2.41 -4.98
N ARG A 101 -13.43 -1.42 -4.70
CA ARG A 101 -13.48 -0.16 -5.45
C ARG A 101 -12.25 0.72 -5.19
N GLY A 102 -11.56 0.50 -4.04
CA GLY A 102 -10.35 1.23 -3.69
C GLY A 102 -9.78 0.86 -2.32
N LYS A 103 -8.66 1.49 -1.96
CA LYS A 103 -7.89 1.17 -0.74
C LYS A 103 -8.68 1.39 0.55
N MET A 104 -9.55 2.42 0.61
CA MET A 104 -10.34 2.69 1.81
C MET A 104 -11.40 1.61 2.06
N GLU A 105 -12.04 1.11 1.01
CA GLU A 105 -12.96 -0.01 1.12
C GLU A 105 -12.25 -1.30 1.53
N ALA A 106 -11.08 -1.57 0.96
CA ALA A 106 -10.26 -2.71 1.33
C ALA A 106 -9.82 -2.66 2.81
N LEU A 107 -9.42 -1.48 3.30
CA LEU A 107 -9.07 -1.26 4.70
C LEU A 107 -10.28 -1.38 5.63
N SER A 108 -11.44 -0.89 5.22
CA SER A 108 -12.70 -1.07 5.96
C SER A 108 -13.03 -2.55 6.14
N GLY A 109 -12.80 -3.37 5.12
CA GLY A 109 -12.98 -4.83 5.19
C GLY A 109 -12.06 -5.53 6.18
N VAL A 110 -10.96 -4.92 6.57
CA VAL A 110 -9.99 -5.45 7.55
C VAL A 110 -9.88 -4.58 8.81
N ARG A 111 -10.93 -3.82 9.13
CA ARG A 111 -10.96 -2.84 10.22
C ARG A 111 -10.52 -3.43 11.57
N SER A 112 -10.98 -4.64 11.92
CA SER A 112 -10.57 -5.31 13.16
C SER A 112 -9.07 -5.50 13.25
N TYR A 113 -8.42 -5.83 12.13
CA TYR A 113 -6.96 -5.93 12.05
C TYR A 113 -6.28 -4.58 12.29
N LEU A 114 -6.82 -3.46 11.78
CA LEU A 114 -6.24 -2.13 12.00
C LEU A 114 -6.20 -1.77 13.49
N HIS A 115 -7.21 -2.16 14.25
CA HIS A 115 -7.26 -1.96 15.72
C HIS A 115 -6.26 -2.84 16.48
N GLU A 116 -5.80 -3.97 15.92
CA GLU A 116 -4.79 -4.83 16.53
C GLU A 116 -3.35 -4.27 16.35
N ILE A 117 -3.13 -3.34 15.40
CA ILE A 117 -1.83 -2.71 15.14
C ILE A 117 -1.38 -1.97 16.40
N ARG A 118 -0.16 -2.24 16.85
CA ARG A 118 0.43 -1.64 18.07
C ARG A 118 1.40 -0.52 17.75
N GLN A 119 1.91 -0.48 16.54
CA GLN A 119 2.85 0.53 16.05
C GLN A 119 2.13 1.88 15.87
N LYS A 120 2.86 2.97 16.13
CA LYS A 120 2.32 4.33 16.02
C LYS A 120 2.07 4.75 14.56
N TYR A 121 2.93 4.30 13.67
CA TYR A 121 2.89 4.67 12.25
C TYR A 121 2.64 3.46 11.36
N VAL A 122 2.00 3.71 10.23
CA VAL A 122 1.69 2.69 9.22
C VAL A 122 2.22 3.16 7.88
N VAL A 123 2.91 2.28 7.17
CA VAL A 123 3.25 2.46 5.75
C VAL A 123 2.30 1.62 4.91
N LEU A 124 1.61 2.29 3.99
CA LEU A 124 0.75 1.69 2.97
C LEU A 124 1.55 1.59 1.68
N SER A 125 1.46 0.47 0.96
CA SER A 125 2.11 0.31 -0.34
C SER A 125 1.37 -0.69 -1.21
N ASP A 126 1.51 -0.57 -2.52
CA ASP A 126 1.09 -1.60 -3.47
C ASP A 126 2.13 -2.72 -3.58
N SER A 127 1.70 -3.89 -4.05
CA SER A 127 2.55 -5.08 -4.16
C SER A 127 3.35 -5.14 -5.47
N ASP A 128 3.10 -4.22 -6.41
CA ASP A 128 3.62 -4.26 -7.79
C ASP A 128 4.79 -3.30 -8.04
N LEU A 129 5.45 -2.86 -6.97
CA LEU A 129 6.56 -1.92 -7.01
C LEU A 129 7.92 -2.63 -6.93
N ILE A 130 8.79 -2.29 -7.88
CA ILE A 130 10.21 -2.69 -7.87
C ILE A 130 11.04 -1.46 -7.54
N ILE A 131 11.38 -1.31 -6.27
CA ILE A 131 12.10 -0.16 -5.74
C ILE A 131 13.01 -0.58 -4.59
N ASN A 132 14.15 0.09 -4.45
CA ASN A 132 14.97 0.05 -3.23
C ASN A 132 14.74 1.35 -2.45
N LEU A 133 13.93 1.27 -1.40
CA LEU A 133 13.48 2.43 -0.62
C LEU A 133 13.86 2.27 0.85
N PRO A 134 14.69 3.17 1.41
CA PRO A 134 15.02 3.16 2.84
C PRO A 134 13.83 3.71 3.65
N LEU A 135 12.85 2.86 3.99
CA LEU A 135 11.62 3.24 4.70
C LEU A 135 11.89 3.92 6.05
N GLN A 136 13.03 3.63 6.71
CA GLN A 136 13.41 4.33 7.93
C GLN A 136 13.62 5.84 7.67
N LYS A 137 14.26 6.21 6.56
CA LYS A 137 14.41 7.64 6.18
C LYS A 137 13.07 8.31 5.88
N VAL A 138 12.11 7.57 5.33
CA VAL A 138 10.75 8.09 5.11
C VAL A 138 10.06 8.36 6.45
N LEU A 139 10.21 7.45 7.42
CA LEU A 139 9.69 7.65 8.78
C LEU A 139 10.34 8.85 9.47
N ASP A 140 11.66 8.97 9.39
CA ASP A 140 12.39 10.09 10.00
C ASP A 140 11.92 11.42 9.43
N ALA A 141 11.80 11.53 8.11
CA ALA A 141 11.27 12.72 7.43
C ALA A 141 9.81 13.02 7.79
N HIS A 142 8.97 12.01 7.95
CA HIS A 142 7.59 12.16 8.39
C HIS A 142 7.51 12.77 9.80
N ILE A 143 8.31 12.25 10.72
CA ILE A 143 8.36 12.74 12.11
C ILE A 143 8.91 14.17 12.16
N GLU A 144 9.96 14.46 11.40
CA GLU A 144 10.61 15.78 11.37
C GLU A 144 9.69 16.85 10.76
N SER A 145 8.98 16.52 9.68
CA SER A 145 8.04 17.45 9.02
C SER A 145 6.76 17.69 9.81
N GLY A 146 6.39 16.77 10.73
CA GLY A 146 5.11 16.81 11.44
C GLY A 146 3.89 16.72 10.51
N ALA A 147 4.05 16.18 9.31
CA ALA A 147 2.97 16.02 8.34
C ALA A 147 1.97 14.95 8.79
N ASP A 148 0.70 15.11 8.44
CA ASP A 148 -0.33 14.09 8.69
C ASP A 148 -0.14 12.87 7.79
N ILE A 149 0.18 13.09 6.50
CA ILE A 149 0.45 12.06 5.51
C ILE A 149 1.74 12.41 4.75
N THR A 150 2.68 11.47 4.69
CA THR A 150 3.86 11.58 3.83
C THR A 150 3.69 10.68 2.62
N CYS A 151 3.85 11.25 1.43
CA CYS A 151 3.73 10.56 0.15
C CYS A 151 5.12 10.34 -0.46
N VAL A 152 5.43 9.13 -0.88
CA VAL A 152 6.63 8.86 -1.66
C VAL A 152 6.32 9.09 -3.13
N CYS A 153 7.13 9.92 -3.77
CA CYS A 153 6.96 10.25 -5.19
C CYS A 153 8.29 10.28 -5.94
N THR A 154 8.21 10.29 -7.25
CA THR A 154 9.36 10.38 -8.14
C THR A 154 9.18 11.50 -9.16
N GLU A 155 10.25 12.23 -9.43
CA GLU A 155 10.31 13.15 -10.58
C GLU A 155 10.44 12.29 -11.83
N SER A 156 9.31 11.99 -12.46
CA SER A 156 9.28 11.16 -13.68
C SER A 156 9.13 12.04 -14.89
N GLY A 157 10.04 11.90 -15.85
CA GLY A 157 9.93 12.55 -17.15
C GLY A 157 8.84 11.96 -18.06
N GLN A 158 8.27 10.81 -17.73
CA GLN A 158 7.22 10.17 -18.51
C GLN A 158 5.87 10.27 -17.80
N PHE A 159 4.88 10.75 -18.53
CA PHE A 159 3.49 10.73 -18.10
C PHE A 159 2.98 9.29 -18.01
N VAL A 160 2.33 8.98 -16.90
CA VAL A 160 1.63 7.70 -16.66
C VAL A 160 0.17 8.01 -16.47
N GLU A 161 -0.67 7.46 -17.33
CA GLU A 161 -2.12 7.58 -17.24
C GLU A 161 -2.64 6.97 -15.92
N ASN A 162 -3.68 7.56 -15.37
CA ASN A 162 -4.30 7.13 -14.11
C ASN A 162 -3.41 7.21 -12.86
N ALA A 163 -2.22 7.82 -12.92
CA ALA A 163 -1.40 8.05 -11.75
C ALA A 163 -1.79 9.35 -11.00
N THR A 164 -1.36 9.46 -9.75
CA THR A 164 -1.47 10.69 -8.96
C THR A 164 -0.19 11.50 -9.10
N TYR A 165 -0.34 12.81 -9.28
CA TYR A 165 0.77 13.76 -9.40
C TYR A 165 0.67 14.84 -8.32
N PHE A 166 1.83 15.21 -7.78
CA PHE A 166 1.95 16.23 -6.75
C PHE A 166 2.75 17.43 -7.29
N THR A 167 2.27 18.63 -6.95
CA THR A 167 3.11 19.83 -6.98
C THR A 167 3.67 20.01 -5.57
N VAL A 168 5.00 20.11 -5.49
CA VAL A 168 5.71 20.17 -4.20
C VAL A 168 6.49 21.48 -4.15
N ASN A 169 6.42 22.20 -3.02
CA ASN A 169 7.22 23.40 -2.81
C ASN A 169 8.65 23.08 -2.34
N GLU A 170 9.49 24.13 -2.18
CA GLU A 170 10.89 23.99 -1.77
C GLU A 170 11.06 23.33 -0.38
N ALA A 171 10.05 23.42 0.48
CA ALA A 171 10.04 22.77 1.80
C ALA A 171 9.58 21.29 1.74
N GLY A 172 9.34 20.73 0.56
CA GLY A 172 8.87 19.36 0.38
C GLY A 172 7.37 19.16 0.68
N ARG A 173 6.60 20.27 0.89
CA ARG A 173 5.17 20.18 1.15
C ARG A 173 4.37 20.11 -0.15
N ILE A 174 3.43 19.17 -0.21
CA ILE A 174 2.48 19.06 -1.32
C ILE A 174 1.53 20.26 -1.25
N THR A 175 1.47 21.03 -2.34
CA THR A 175 0.61 22.22 -2.48
C THR A 175 -0.58 21.95 -3.39
N GLU A 176 -0.50 20.94 -4.25
CA GLU A 176 -1.57 20.52 -5.14
C GLU A 176 -1.48 19.02 -5.40
N THR A 177 -2.62 18.36 -5.40
CA THR A 177 -2.75 16.94 -5.78
C THR A 177 -3.65 16.82 -7.00
N ARG A 178 -3.19 16.10 -8.02
CA ARG A 178 -3.95 15.83 -9.24
C ARG A 178 -4.08 14.33 -9.44
N CYS A 179 -5.31 13.84 -9.32
CA CYS A 179 -5.65 12.44 -9.47
C CYS A 179 -6.06 12.14 -10.91
N ALA A 180 -5.37 11.20 -11.56
CA ALA A 180 -5.62 10.76 -12.93
C ALA A 180 -5.78 11.90 -13.95
N PRO A 181 -4.91 12.90 -14.00
CA PRO A 181 -5.03 13.99 -14.95
C PRO A 181 -4.74 13.51 -16.38
N HIS A 182 -5.29 14.18 -17.39
CA HIS A 182 -4.97 13.89 -18.80
C HIS A 182 -3.55 14.33 -19.20
N LYS A 183 -3.00 15.29 -18.47
CA LYS A 183 -1.61 15.77 -18.60
C LYS A 183 -1.12 16.16 -17.23
N ALA A 184 0.11 15.82 -16.90
CA ALA A 184 0.70 16.22 -15.63
C ALA A 184 2.18 16.51 -15.76
N SER A 185 2.62 17.46 -14.94
CA SER A 185 4.01 17.73 -14.60
C SER A 185 4.13 17.68 -13.08
N GLY A 186 5.31 17.46 -12.57
CA GLY A 186 5.58 17.36 -11.14
C GLY A 186 5.93 15.95 -10.70
N CYS A 187 5.89 15.70 -9.40
CA CYS A 187 6.24 14.41 -8.82
C CYS A 187 5.09 13.41 -8.95
N ARG A 188 5.36 12.26 -9.56
CA ARG A 188 4.41 11.15 -9.64
C ARG A 188 4.43 10.34 -8.36
N SER A 189 3.25 10.07 -7.78
CA SER A 189 3.09 9.15 -6.64
C SER A 189 3.61 7.76 -6.99
N LEU A 190 4.27 7.12 -6.02
CA LEU A 190 4.62 5.71 -6.04
C LEU A 190 3.62 4.85 -5.27
N GLU A 191 2.47 5.42 -4.89
CA GLU A 191 1.42 4.76 -4.10
C GLU A 191 1.94 4.21 -2.75
N ILE A 192 3.01 4.85 -2.22
CA ILE A 192 3.56 4.57 -0.90
C ILE A 192 3.24 5.77 0.00
N TYR A 193 2.52 5.50 1.09
CA TYR A 193 2.04 6.52 2.02
C TYR A 193 2.41 6.14 3.44
N LEU A 194 2.81 7.12 4.24
CA LEU A 194 3.10 6.95 5.65
C LEU A 194 2.27 7.93 6.46
N LEU A 195 1.58 7.43 7.49
CA LEU A 195 0.72 8.20 8.37
C LEU A 195 0.62 7.52 9.75
N SER A 196 0.04 8.22 10.72
CA SER A 196 -0.22 7.60 12.01
C SER A 196 -1.34 6.55 11.93
N ARG A 197 -1.25 5.49 12.76
CA ARG A 197 -2.30 4.48 12.86
C ARG A 197 -3.66 5.10 13.21
N ASP A 198 -3.68 6.04 14.14
CA ASP A 198 -4.91 6.63 14.62
C ASP A 198 -5.60 7.47 13.54
N LEU A 199 -4.81 8.22 12.75
CA LEU A 199 -5.32 8.92 11.57
C LEU A 199 -5.86 7.93 10.54
N LEU A 200 -5.14 6.84 10.25
CA LEU A 200 -5.60 5.83 9.30
C LEU A 200 -6.96 5.25 9.70
N ILE A 201 -7.14 4.88 10.98
CA ILE A 201 -8.43 4.35 11.49
C ILE A 201 -9.53 5.40 11.34
N SER A 202 -9.27 6.66 11.72
CA SER A 202 -10.23 7.75 11.58
C SER A 202 -10.67 7.96 10.14
N LEU A 203 -9.71 7.98 9.19
CA LEU A 203 -10.00 8.10 7.76
C LEU A 203 -10.83 6.93 7.22
N VAL A 204 -10.51 5.69 7.66
CA VAL A 204 -11.28 4.51 7.24
C VAL A 204 -12.72 4.59 7.74
N ASP A 205 -12.92 5.00 8.99
CA ASP A 205 -14.25 5.13 9.57
C ASP A 205 -15.07 6.24 8.90
N GLU A 206 -14.46 7.39 8.63
CA GLU A 206 -15.10 8.49 7.93
C GLU A 206 -15.45 8.13 6.48
N CYS A 207 -14.53 7.52 5.75
CA CYS A 207 -14.78 7.09 4.37
C CYS A 207 -15.89 6.04 4.31
N ALA A 208 -15.89 5.07 5.23
CA ALA A 208 -16.95 4.05 5.30
C ALA A 208 -18.32 4.66 5.57
N ALA A 209 -18.41 5.67 6.45
CA ALA A 209 -19.66 6.37 6.78
C ALA A 209 -20.21 7.21 5.61
N GLN A 210 -19.34 7.65 4.70
CA GLN A 210 -19.69 8.53 3.57
C GLN A 210 -19.73 7.79 2.22
N ASP A 211 -19.61 6.44 2.20
CA ASP A 211 -19.48 5.61 0.99
C ASP A 211 -18.32 6.06 0.07
N LYS A 212 -17.25 6.55 0.66
CA LYS A 212 -16.00 6.87 0.03
C LYS A 212 -15.08 5.65 0.05
N TYR A 213 -14.38 5.37 -1.04
CA TYR A 213 -13.62 4.13 -1.20
C TYR A 213 -12.18 4.31 -1.65
N SER A 214 -11.83 5.45 -2.21
CA SER A 214 -10.51 5.70 -2.82
C SER A 214 -9.63 6.54 -1.91
N PHE A 215 -8.47 6.00 -1.49
CA PHE A 215 -7.48 6.80 -0.76
C PHE A 215 -7.01 8.00 -1.60
N ARG A 216 -6.90 7.81 -2.89
CA ARG A 216 -6.40 8.78 -3.84
C ARG A 216 -7.36 9.96 -4.03
N SER A 217 -8.61 9.67 -4.47
CA SER A 217 -9.60 10.71 -4.78
C SER A 217 -10.31 11.25 -3.55
N ASP A 218 -10.55 10.41 -2.53
CA ASP A 218 -11.41 10.75 -1.41
C ASP A 218 -10.63 11.19 -0.15
N VAL A 219 -9.30 10.99 -0.15
CA VAL A 219 -8.41 11.44 0.94
C VAL A 219 -7.37 12.44 0.44
N LEU A 220 -6.63 12.13 -0.65
CA LEU A 220 -5.54 12.99 -1.11
C LEU A 220 -6.00 14.16 -1.99
N CYS A 221 -7.10 13.99 -2.75
CA CYS A 221 -7.66 15.02 -3.64
C CYS A 221 -8.92 15.69 -3.07
N ALA A 222 -9.32 15.38 -1.82
CA ALA A 222 -10.50 15.91 -1.16
C ALA A 222 -10.30 17.34 -0.66
#